data_8ba0f61b17010474c2a006796f12f70d
#
_entry.id   8ba0f61b17010474c2a006796f12f70d
#
_cell.length_a   1.000
_cell.length_b   1.000
_cell.length_c   1.000
_cell.angle_alpha   90.00
_cell.angle_beta   90.00
_cell.angle_gamma   90.00
#
_symmetry.space_group_name_H-M   'P 1'
#
loop_
_entity.id
_entity.type
_entity.pdbx_description
1 polymer ?
#
loop_
_entity_poly.entity_id
_entity_poly.type
_entity_poly.pdbx_seq_one_letter_code
_entity_poly.pdbx_strand_id
1 'polypeptide(L)'
;RLMDCTLRDGANVVGKGFDAEITKIVLDILTESNVPIIEFGNAGGIGAYEVAGFTNALTDMEYLDLVQPYLGKSEIGMFLNAKRFREPNVELAASKGMKFLRCGADAGDARKISEVPVKTIKKCGMKAYYSAMKAYLLTPEELAEEAKFLESIGLDEFTIMDSAGTMMPDDVKRATECCKNAVKIPVAFHCHNNLGLSAANAIAAYESGADILDCGLMGMARSAGNLPTEAAVAFMQKYGEFKDIDLYAMLNGIDQRLLPAMEKHSYHDAIPPYDLILGVSGAHSSFGKTFNAVAKDTG
;
A
#
# COMPACT_ATOMS: atom_id res chain seq x y z
N ARG A 1 -11.12 3.20 -3.48
CA ARG A 1 -10.36 3.66 -2.31
C ARG A 1 -8.87 3.53 -2.56
N LEU A 2 -8.04 4.14 -1.70
CA LEU A 2 -6.58 4.05 -1.73
C LEU A 2 -6.09 3.39 -0.45
N MET A 3 -5.12 2.47 -0.57
CA MET A 3 -4.35 1.93 0.55
C MET A 3 -2.88 2.34 0.38
N ASP A 4 -2.32 3.00 1.38
CA ASP A 4 -0.88 3.30 1.39
C ASP A 4 -0.11 2.22 2.13
N CYS A 5 0.91 1.68 1.47
CA CYS A 5 1.78 0.62 1.96
C CYS A 5 3.23 1.09 2.22
N THR A 6 3.46 2.40 2.27
CA THR A 6 4.80 2.97 2.50
C THR A 6 5.47 2.36 3.71
N LEU A 7 4.76 2.35 4.84
CA LEU A 7 5.29 1.89 6.13
C LEU A 7 5.42 0.35 6.22
N ARG A 8 4.97 -0.40 5.23
CA ARG A 8 5.17 -1.84 5.16
C ARG A 8 6.10 -2.20 4.01
N ASP A 9 5.62 -2.11 2.76
CA ASP A 9 6.42 -2.52 1.60
C ASP A 9 7.54 -1.52 1.29
N GLY A 10 7.24 -0.23 1.46
CA GLY A 10 8.23 0.84 1.33
C GLY A 10 9.42 0.68 2.27
N ALA A 11 9.24 0.10 3.44
CA ALA A 11 10.31 -0.13 4.40
C ALA A 11 11.45 -1.05 3.90
N ASN A 12 11.26 -1.73 2.76
CA ASN A 12 12.34 -2.47 2.11
C ASN A 12 13.48 -1.57 1.61
N VAL A 13 13.25 -0.27 1.36
CA VAL A 13 14.30 0.66 0.90
C VAL A 13 15.33 0.97 2.00
N VAL A 14 14.96 0.82 3.27
CA VAL A 14 15.83 1.04 4.43
C VAL A 14 16.20 -0.26 5.16
N GLY A 15 15.99 -1.39 4.54
CA GLY A 15 16.22 -2.71 5.11
C GLY A 15 14.93 -3.48 5.37
N LYS A 16 14.31 -3.38 6.55
CA LYS A 16 13.06 -4.11 6.87
C LYS A 16 12.05 -3.30 7.66
N GLY A 17 12.39 -2.08 8.07
CA GLY A 17 11.49 -1.20 8.79
C GLY A 17 12.08 0.19 8.93
N PHE A 18 11.21 1.19 8.92
CA PHE A 18 11.60 2.56 9.25
C PHE A 18 11.82 2.70 10.75
N ASP A 19 12.69 3.62 11.12
CA ASP A 19 12.82 4.07 12.51
C ASP A 19 11.56 4.83 12.96
N ALA A 20 11.52 5.17 14.26
CA ALA A 20 10.37 5.85 14.84
C ALA A 20 10.15 7.26 14.26
N GLU A 21 11.22 7.95 13.86
CA GLU A 21 11.14 9.29 13.27
C GLU A 21 10.47 9.27 11.92
N ILE A 22 10.99 8.46 10.99
CA ILE A 22 10.42 8.34 9.64
C ILE A 22 9.00 7.76 9.69
N THR A 23 8.75 6.79 10.57
CA THR A 23 7.42 6.21 10.74
C THR A 23 6.39 7.28 11.14
N LYS A 24 6.74 8.19 12.06
CA LYS A 24 5.87 9.31 12.45
C LYS A 24 5.66 10.30 11.32
N ILE A 25 6.74 10.70 10.62
CA ILE A 25 6.64 11.61 9.46
C ILE A 25 5.65 11.06 8.43
N VAL A 26 5.77 9.78 8.08
CA VAL A 26 4.86 9.15 7.10
C VAL A 26 3.43 9.08 7.62
N LEU A 27 3.21 8.68 8.88
CA LEU A 27 1.87 8.66 9.48
C LEU A 27 1.23 10.05 9.53
N ASP A 28 2.00 11.08 9.85
CA ASP A 28 1.54 12.47 9.84
C ASP A 28 1.10 12.88 8.43
N ILE A 29 1.95 12.65 7.41
CA ILE A 29 1.63 12.98 6.02
C ILE A 29 0.35 12.28 5.57
N LEU A 30 0.25 10.96 5.78
CA LEU A 30 -0.89 10.18 5.33
C LEU A 30 -2.20 10.57 6.03
N THR A 31 -2.14 10.83 7.34
CA THR A 31 -3.35 11.19 8.10
C THR A 31 -3.76 12.65 7.90
N GLU A 32 -2.82 13.58 7.77
CA GLU A 32 -3.07 14.99 7.44
C GLU A 32 -3.66 15.13 6.03
N SER A 33 -3.28 14.24 5.11
CA SER A 33 -3.79 14.21 3.75
C SER A 33 -5.07 13.38 3.58
N ASN A 34 -5.66 12.88 4.65
CA ASN A 34 -6.89 12.05 4.65
C ASN A 34 -6.76 10.74 3.86
N VAL A 35 -5.60 10.10 3.85
CA VAL A 35 -5.45 8.77 3.25
C VAL A 35 -6.30 7.76 4.02
N PRO A 36 -7.23 7.03 3.36
CA PRO A 36 -8.25 6.26 4.06
C PRO A 36 -7.76 4.95 4.67
N ILE A 37 -6.77 4.28 4.08
CA ILE A 37 -6.27 2.99 4.54
C ILE A 37 -4.74 3.02 4.59
N ILE A 38 -4.15 2.58 5.70
CA ILE A 38 -2.70 2.55 5.91
C ILE A 38 -2.26 1.16 6.37
N GLU A 39 -1.34 0.55 5.62
CA GLU A 39 -0.67 -0.68 6.01
C GLU A 39 0.75 -0.34 6.52
N PHE A 40 1.08 -0.75 7.74
CA PHE A 40 2.32 -0.34 8.38
C PHE A 40 3.04 -1.48 9.11
N GLY A 41 4.23 -1.21 9.64
CA GLY A 41 5.02 -2.12 10.46
C GLY A 41 6.30 -2.61 9.77
N ASN A 42 6.77 -3.80 10.12
CA ASN A 42 7.92 -4.42 9.47
C ASN A 42 7.58 -4.80 8.01
N ALA A 43 8.52 -4.61 7.08
CA ALA A 43 8.33 -4.97 5.67
C ALA A 43 7.90 -6.43 5.46
N GLY A 44 8.30 -7.32 6.35
CA GLY A 44 7.89 -8.71 6.37
C GLY A 44 6.55 -8.99 7.06
N GLY A 45 5.90 -7.96 7.62
CA GLY A 45 4.67 -8.05 8.39
C GLY A 45 4.86 -8.38 9.87
N ILE A 46 3.76 -8.45 10.61
CA ILE A 46 3.76 -8.81 12.03
C ILE A 46 4.39 -10.19 12.25
N GLY A 47 5.20 -10.34 13.27
CA GLY A 47 6.00 -11.53 13.55
C GLY A 47 7.31 -11.62 12.79
N ALA A 48 7.56 -10.74 11.81
CA ALA A 48 8.79 -10.81 11.01
C ALA A 48 10.04 -10.45 11.81
N TYR A 49 9.94 -9.54 12.78
CA TYR A 49 11.04 -9.20 13.67
C TYR A 49 11.52 -10.43 14.46
N GLU A 50 10.62 -11.16 15.09
CA GLU A 50 10.95 -12.28 15.97
C GLU A 50 11.05 -13.62 15.23
N VAL A 51 10.09 -13.90 14.33
CA VAL A 51 9.98 -15.21 13.67
C VAL A 51 10.92 -15.34 12.48
N ALA A 52 11.15 -14.25 11.73
CA ALA A 52 12.04 -14.25 10.56
C ALA A 52 13.38 -13.55 10.82
N GLY A 53 13.63 -13.04 12.04
CA GLY A 53 14.87 -12.36 12.39
C GLY A 53 15.09 -11.03 11.66
N PHE A 54 14.05 -10.33 11.25
CA PHE A 54 14.12 -9.02 10.59
C PHE A 54 14.25 -7.90 11.63
N THR A 55 15.39 -7.90 12.36
CA THR A 55 15.63 -7.08 13.55
C THR A 55 16.25 -5.70 13.28
N ASN A 56 16.45 -5.32 12.03
CA ASN A 56 16.87 -3.97 11.63
C ASN A 56 15.68 -3.00 11.49
N ALA A 57 14.62 -3.24 12.27
CA ALA A 57 13.40 -2.46 12.35
C ALA A 57 13.00 -2.33 13.82
N LEU A 58 11.95 -1.56 14.12
CA LEU A 58 11.30 -1.60 15.41
C LEU A 58 10.64 -2.98 15.63
N THR A 59 10.47 -3.37 16.88
CA THR A 59 9.67 -4.55 17.23
C THR A 59 8.19 -4.32 16.90
N ASP A 60 7.42 -5.39 16.78
CA ASP A 60 5.97 -5.27 16.53
C ASP A 60 5.27 -4.45 17.64
N MET A 61 5.70 -4.61 18.90
CA MET A 61 5.16 -3.86 20.04
C MET A 61 5.48 -2.35 19.90
N GLU A 62 6.72 -1.99 19.57
CA GLU A 62 7.10 -0.59 19.38
C GLU A 62 6.33 0.07 18.25
N TYR A 63 6.11 -0.62 17.10
CA TYR A 63 5.24 -0.12 16.04
C TYR A 63 3.81 0.07 16.51
N LEU A 64 3.25 -0.91 17.22
CA LEU A 64 1.88 -0.87 17.72
C LEU A 64 1.66 0.21 18.80
N ASP A 65 2.67 0.50 19.62
CA ASP A 65 2.61 1.61 20.58
C ASP A 65 2.75 2.98 19.88
N LEU A 66 3.61 3.06 18.86
CA LEU A 66 3.84 4.30 18.09
C LEU A 66 2.59 4.74 17.32
N VAL A 67 1.81 3.81 16.80
CA VAL A 67 0.63 4.13 15.97
C VAL A 67 -0.59 4.57 16.78
N GLN A 68 -0.61 4.40 18.11
CA GLN A 68 -1.78 4.69 18.95
C GLN A 68 -2.40 6.08 18.76
N PRO A 69 -1.63 7.19 18.62
CA PRO A 69 -2.21 8.53 18.40
C PRO A 69 -2.93 8.71 17.06
N TYR A 70 -2.72 7.79 16.12
CA TYR A 70 -3.25 7.85 14.75
C TYR A 70 -4.51 7.02 14.57
N LEU A 71 -4.84 6.16 15.54
CA LEU A 71 -6.04 5.32 15.49
C LEU A 71 -7.30 6.19 15.41
N GLY A 72 -8.19 5.84 14.48
CA GLY A 72 -9.42 6.60 14.24
C GLY A 72 -9.33 7.69 13.17
N LYS A 73 -8.12 8.07 12.72
CA LYS A 73 -7.93 8.99 11.59
C LYS A 73 -8.04 8.28 10.24
N SER A 74 -7.50 7.06 10.17
CA SER A 74 -7.52 6.18 9.00
C SER A 74 -7.84 4.75 9.43
N GLU A 75 -8.17 3.89 8.50
CA GLU A 75 -8.23 2.44 8.71
C GLU A 75 -6.81 1.89 8.70
N ILE A 76 -6.26 1.60 9.91
CA ILE A 76 -4.86 1.20 10.06
C ILE A 76 -4.77 -0.29 10.37
N GLY A 77 -3.87 -0.99 9.67
CA GLY A 77 -3.61 -2.41 9.87
C GLY A 77 -2.20 -2.81 9.48
N MET A 78 -1.93 -4.10 9.58
CA MET A 78 -0.60 -4.66 9.32
C MET A 78 -0.68 -5.82 8.33
N PHE A 79 0.47 -6.12 7.70
CA PHE A 79 0.63 -7.32 6.89
C PHE A 79 0.95 -8.53 7.79
N LEU A 80 0.46 -9.72 7.42
CA LEU A 80 0.75 -11.00 8.05
C LEU A 80 1.15 -12.01 6.97
N ASN A 81 2.40 -12.43 6.91
CA ASN A 81 2.77 -13.51 6.01
C ASN A 81 2.23 -14.85 6.53
N ALA A 82 1.43 -15.56 5.74
CA ALA A 82 0.79 -16.81 6.15
C ALA A 82 1.79 -17.88 6.64
N LYS A 83 3.00 -17.92 6.04
CA LYS A 83 4.08 -18.85 6.46
C LYS A 83 4.68 -18.51 7.83
N ARG A 84 4.42 -17.31 8.35
CA ARG A 84 4.89 -16.82 9.66
C ARG A 84 3.75 -16.62 10.66
N PHE A 85 2.58 -17.14 10.33
CA PHE A 85 1.40 -17.02 11.18
C PHE A 85 1.66 -17.58 12.59
N ARG A 86 1.26 -16.79 13.59
CA ARG A 86 1.16 -17.16 14.99
C ARG A 86 -0.08 -16.49 15.59
N GLU A 87 -0.95 -17.27 16.23
CA GLU A 87 -2.19 -16.74 16.84
C GLU A 87 -1.91 -15.59 17.82
N PRO A 88 -0.89 -15.64 18.73
CA PRO A 88 -0.58 -14.53 19.64
C PRO A 88 -0.26 -13.20 18.93
N ASN A 89 0.31 -13.22 17.73
CA ASN A 89 0.59 -12.00 16.98
C ASN A 89 -0.72 -11.36 16.46
N VAL A 90 -1.69 -12.19 16.08
CA VAL A 90 -3.02 -11.70 15.66
C VAL A 90 -3.78 -11.12 16.86
N GLU A 91 -3.73 -11.81 18.02
CA GLU A 91 -4.32 -11.32 19.28
C GLU A 91 -3.67 -10.00 19.74
N LEU A 92 -2.35 -9.89 19.61
CA LEU A 92 -1.62 -8.65 19.90
C LEU A 92 -2.10 -7.49 19.03
N ALA A 93 -2.17 -7.67 17.71
CA ALA A 93 -2.64 -6.65 16.79
C ALA A 93 -4.08 -6.21 17.14
N ALA A 94 -4.97 -7.15 17.41
CA ALA A 94 -6.35 -6.87 17.80
C ALA A 94 -6.42 -6.09 19.12
N SER A 95 -5.65 -6.50 20.15
CA SER A 95 -5.61 -5.83 21.45
C SER A 95 -5.10 -4.38 21.39
N LYS A 96 -4.29 -4.08 20.38
CA LYS A 96 -3.75 -2.74 20.09
C LYS A 96 -4.62 -1.92 19.13
N GLY A 97 -5.81 -2.41 18.77
CA GLY A 97 -6.81 -1.65 18.01
C GLY A 97 -6.63 -1.63 16.50
N MET A 98 -5.84 -2.56 15.95
CA MET A 98 -5.71 -2.69 14.49
C MET A 98 -7.07 -3.01 13.86
N LYS A 99 -7.36 -2.39 12.72
CA LYS A 99 -8.64 -2.56 12.02
C LYS A 99 -8.64 -3.76 11.10
N PHE A 100 -7.48 -4.10 10.55
CA PHE A 100 -7.31 -5.26 9.68
C PHE A 100 -5.94 -5.91 9.84
N LEU A 101 -5.85 -7.16 9.46
CA LEU A 101 -4.60 -7.81 9.05
C LEU A 101 -4.75 -8.30 7.62
N ARG A 102 -3.76 -7.99 6.78
CA ARG A 102 -3.69 -8.50 5.41
C ARG A 102 -2.80 -9.74 5.38
N CYS A 103 -3.44 -10.91 5.28
CA CYS A 103 -2.74 -12.19 5.14
C CYS A 103 -2.19 -12.32 3.73
N GLY A 104 -0.89 -12.59 3.58
CA GLY A 104 -0.26 -12.76 2.27
C GLY A 104 0.33 -14.14 2.10
N ALA A 105 0.06 -14.77 0.96
CA ALA A 105 0.68 -16.00 0.50
C ALA A 105 0.94 -15.95 -1.02
N ASP A 106 1.81 -16.83 -1.51
CA ASP A 106 1.97 -16.99 -2.96
C ASP A 106 0.63 -17.44 -3.56
N ALA A 107 0.23 -16.84 -4.67
CA ALA A 107 -1.01 -17.18 -5.36
C ALA A 107 -1.06 -18.69 -5.66
N GLY A 108 -2.20 -19.32 -5.38
CA GLY A 108 -2.41 -20.77 -5.43
C GLY A 108 -2.16 -21.49 -4.10
N ASP A 109 -1.59 -20.85 -3.09
CA ASP A 109 -1.34 -21.47 -1.79
C ASP A 109 -2.41 -21.19 -0.72
N ALA A 110 -3.44 -20.37 -1.02
CA ALA A 110 -4.44 -19.93 -0.04
C ALA A 110 -5.08 -21.10 0.72
N ARG A 111 -5.53 -22.14 0.01
CA ARG A 111 -6.16 -23.32 0.63
C ARG A 111 -5.25 -24.08 1.57
N LYS A 112 -3.93 -24.02 1.34
CA LYS A 112 -2.95 -24.78 2.11
C LYS A 112 -2.56 -24.10 3.41
N ILE A 113 -2.39 -22.76 3.37
CA ILE A 113 -1.75 -22.04 4.48
C ILE A 113 -2.50 -20.81 4.98
N SER A 114 -3.57 -20.36 4.31
CA SER A 114 -4.23 -19.09 4.66
C SER A 114 -5.57 -19.25 5.36
N GLU A 115 -6.18 -20.43 5.35
CA GLU A 115 -7.49 -20.66 5.97
C GLU A 115 -7.47 -20.38 7.48
N VAL A 116 -6.50 -20.94 8.20
CA VAL A 116 -6.37 -20.74 9.66
C VAL A 116 -6.05 -19.27 9.98
N PRO A 117 -5.07 -18.59 9.34
CA PRO A 117 -4.82 -17.17 9.54
C PRO A 117 -6.06 -16.30 9.33
N VAL A 118 -6.76 -16.45 8.21
CA VAL A 118 -7.97 -15.65 7.89
C VAL A 118 -9.04 -15.85 8.96
N LYS A 119 -9.38 -17.09 9.32
CA LYS A 119 -10.36 -17.39 10.38
C LYS A 119 -9.95 -16.83 11.74
N THR A 120 -8.65 -16.86 12.08
CA THR A 120 -8.15 -16.31 13.36
C THR A 120 -8.27 -14.79 13.37
N ILE A 121 -7.94 -14.09 12.29
CA ILE A 121 -8.12 -12.64 12.16
C ILE A 121 -9.59 -12.28 12.39
N LYS A 122 -10.52 -12.99 11.76
CA LYS A 122 -11.96 -12.79 11.93
C LYS A 122 -12.42 -13.06 13.38
N LYS A 123 -11.94 -14.14 13.98
CA LYS A 123 -12.23 -14.50 15.40
C LYS A 123 -11.80 -13.40 16.37
N CYS A 124 -10.69 -12.71 16.07
CA CYS A 124 -10.21 -11.57 16.85
C CYS A 124 -10.93 -10.25 16.56
N GLY A 125 -11.97 -10.23 15.73
CA GLY A 125 -12.81 -9.06 15.45
C GLY A 125 -12.22 -8.05 14.46
N MET A 126 -11.14 -8.38 13.80
CA MET A 126 -10.54 -7.56 12.74
C MET A 126 -11.10 -7.93 11.36
N LYS A 127 -10.94 -7.01 10.39
CA LYS A 127 -11.13 -7.37 9.00
C LYS A 127 -9.96 -8.24 8.53
N ALA A 128 -10.27 -9.27 7.76
CA ALA A 128 -9.27 -10.11 7.11
C ALA A 128 -9.14 -9.68 5.65
N TYR A 129 -7.99 -9.09 5.29
CA TYR A 129 -7.60 -8.81 3.91
C TYR A 129 -6.64 -9.89 3.42
N TYR A 130 -6.52 -10.06 2.11
CA TYR A 130 -5.63 -11.06 1.55
C TYR A 130 -4.86 -10.54 0.35
N SER A 131 -3.56 -10.85 0.28
CA SER A 131 -2.72 -10.59 -0.89
C SER A 131 -2.33 -11.90 -1.57
N ALA A 132 -2.82 -12.12 -2.79
CA ALA A 132 -2.36 -13.15 -3.70
C ALA A 132 -1.01 -12.71 -4.31
N MET A 133 0.10 -12.96 -3.59
CA MET A 133 1.43 -12.56 -4.05
C MET A 133 1.81 -13.35 -5.32
N LYS A 134 2.51 -12.69 -6.25
CA LYS A 134 2.89 -13.29 -7.55
C LYS A 134 1.66 -13.72 -8.38
N ALA A 135 0.61 -12.91 -8.38
CA ALA A 135 -0.65 -13.20 -9.07
C ALA A 135 -0.45 -13.58 -10.56
N TYR A 136 0.58 -13.04 -11.19
CA TYR A 136 0.95 -13.34 -12.58
C TYR A 136 1.32 -14.83 -12.85
N LEU A 137 1.47 -15.66 -11.80
CA LEU A 137 1.73 -17.10 -11.97
C LEU A 137 0.45 -17.92 -12.18
N LEU A 138 -0.72 -17.33 -11.94
CA LEU A 138 -2.02 -17.97 -12.13
C LEU A 138 -2.76 -17.35 -13.32
N THR A 139 -3.64 -18.14 -13.91
CA THR A 139 -4.64 -17.61 -14.84
C THR A 139 -5.67 -16.73 -14.10
N PRO A 140 -6.38 -15.83 -14.79
CA PRO A 140 -7.45 -15.05 -14.18
C PRO A 140 -8.53 -15.90 -13.51
N GLU A 141 -8.85 -17.06 -14.10
CA GLU A 141 -9.84 -18.01 -13.58
C GLU A 141 -9.35 -18.68 -12.27
N GLU A 142 -8.09 -19.07 -12.21
CA GLU A 142 -7.49 -19.65 -11.00
C GLU A 142 -7.44 -18.63 -9.85
N LEU A 143 -7.10 -17.36 -10.16
CA LEU A 143 -7.17 -16.26 -9.17
C LEU A 143 -8.61 -16.05 -8.66
N ALA A 144 -9.59 -16.09 -9.55
CA ALA A 144 -11.00 -15.95 -9.20
C ALA A 144 -11.49 -17.10 -8.30
N GLU A 145 -11.06 -18.34 -8.56
CA GLU A 145 -11.38 -19.49 -7.69
C GLU A 145 -10.69 -19.39 -6.32
N GLU A 146 -9.49 -18.85 -6.25
CA GLU A 146 -8.82 -18.56 -4.97
C GLU A 146 -9.59 -17.50 -4.17
N ALA A 147 -10.01 -16.41 -4.84
CA ALA A 147 -10.81 -15.35 -4.22
C ALA A 147 -12.15 -15.87 -3.69
N LYS A 148 -12.88 -16.70 -4.45
CA LYS A 148 -14.13 -17.37 -4.02
C LYS A 148 -13.92 -18.23 -2.77
N PHE A 149 -12.86 -19.02 -2.75
CA PHE A 149 -12.54 -19.83 -1.58
C PHE A 149 -12.35 -18.95 -0.35
N LEU A 150 -11.54 -17.90 -0.47
CA LEU A 150 -11.25 -16.99 0.64
C LEU A 150 -12.51 -16.24 1.10
N GLU A 151 -13.35 -15.75 0.18
CA GLU A 151 -14.65 -15.17 0.52
C GLU A 151 -15.52 -16.15 1.30
N SER A 152 -15.55 -17.43 0.91
CA SER A 152 -16.35 -18.46 1.58
C SER A 152 -15.96 -18.73 3.03
N ILE A 153 -14.73 -18.37 3.42
CA ILE A 153 -14.22 -18.52 4.79
C ILE A 153 -14.20 -17.19 5.58
N GLY A 154 -14.79 -16.13 5.00
CA GLY A 154 -15.02 -14.84 5.67
C GLY A 154 -14.03 -13.75 5.37
N LEU A 155 -13.30 -13.82 4.24
CA LEU A 155 -12.42 -12.73 3.80
C LEU A 155 -13.24 -11.45 3.55
N ASP A 156 -12.65 -10.28 3.84
CA ASP A 156 -13.27 -8.97 3.64
C ASP A 156 -12.69 -8.19 2.44
N GLU A 157 -11.53 -8.59 1.89
CA GLU A 157 -10.90 -7.95 0.73
C GLU A 157 -9.87 -8.88 0.10
N PHE A 158 -9.81 -8.93 -1.24
CA PHE A 158 -8.85 -9.72 -2.02
C PHE A 158 -7.97 -8.83 -2.89
N THR A 159 -6.64 -8.84 -2.68
CA THR A 159 -5.68 -8.08 -3.47
C THR A 159 -5.00 -8.96 -4.52
N ILE A 160 -5.13 -8.58 -5.79
CA ILE A 160 -4.29 -9.07 -6.90
C ILE A 160 -2.94 -8.38 -6.81
N MET A 161 -1.86 -9.13 -6.54
CA MET A 161 -0.53 -8.55 -6.32
C MET A 161 0.45 -8.92 -7.43
N ASP A 162 0.78 -7.95 -8.28
CA ASP A 162 1.87 -8.07 -9.25
C ASP A 162 3.23 -7.81 -8.56
N SER A 163 3.72 -8.85 -7.87
CA SER A 163 4.95 -8.78 -7.06
C SER A 163 6.23 -8.58 -7.86
N ALA A 164 6.19 -8.73 -9.19
CA ALA A 164 7.34 -8.58 -10.07
C ALA A 164 7.22 -7.34 -10.98
N GLY A 165 6.08 -6.65 -10.98
CA GLY A 165 5.83 -5.55 -11.90
C GLY A 165 5.90 -5.98 -13.37
N THR A 166 5.38 -7.18 -13.68
CA THR A 166 5.51 -7.84 -14.99
C THR A 166 4.21 -7.91 -15.78
N MET A 167 3.07 -7.67 -15.14
CA MET A 167 1.77 -7.70 -15.81
C MET A 167 1.64 -6.52 -16.78
N MET A 168 1.07 -6.81 -17.94
CA MET A 168 0.66 -5.78 -18.89
C MET A 168 -0.76 -5.29 -18.54
N PRO A 169 -1.18 -4.08 -18.95
CA PRO A 169 -2.53 -3.57 -18.66
C PRO A 169 -3.66 -4.53 -19.02
N ASP A 170 -3.55 -5.25 -20.13
CA ASP A 170 -4.56 -6.25 -20.53
C ASP A 170 -4.60 -7.47 -19.61
N ASP A 171 -3.47 -7.87 -19.01
CA ASP A 171 -3.43 -8.95 -18.01
C ASP A 171 -4.12 -8.51 -16.73
N VAL A 172 -3.83 -7.28 -16.28
CA VAL A 172 -4.46 -6.67 -15.11
C VAL A 172 -5.96 -6.57 -15.28
N LYS A 173 -6.40 -6.07 -16.45
CA LYS A 173 -7.83 -5.96 -16.80
C LYS A 173 -8.53 -7.31 -16.67
N ARG A 174 -8.02 -8.35 -17.35
CA ARG A 174 -8.61 -9.69 -17.35
C ARG A 174 -8.66 -10.28 -15.93
N ALA A 175 -7.57 -10.18 -15.17
CA ALA A 175 -7.51 -10.70 -13.81
C ALA A 175 -8.50 -9.98 -12.90
N THR A 176 -8.58 -8.64 -12.99
CA THR A 176 -9.49 -7.84 -12.18
C THR A 176 -10.96 -8.14 -12.53
N GLU A 177 -11.34 -8.14 -13.81
CA GLU A 177 -12.70 -8.47 -14.25
C GLU A 177 -13.11 -9.88 -13.79
N CYS A 178 -12.22 -10.86 -13.92
CA CYS A 178 -12.50 -12.23 -13.53
C CYS A 178 -12.74 -12.35 -12.02
N CYS A 179 -11.90 -11.74 -11.18
CA CYS A 179 -12.08 -11.71 -9.73
C CYS A 179 -13.34 -10.94 -9.33
N LYS A 180 -13.59 -9.76 -9.91
CA LYS A 180 -14.78 -8.94 -9.61
C LYS A 180 -16.10 -9.66 -9.94
N ASN A 181 -16.13 -10.43 -11.02
CA ASN A 181 -17.30 -11.23 -11.38
C ASN A 181 -17.48 -12.45 -10.47
N ALA A 182 -16.43 -12.89 -9.79
CA ALA A 182 -16.43 -14.11 -9.01
C ALA A 182 -16.84 -13.90 -7.54
N VAL A 183 -16.54 -12.71 -6.96
CA VAL A 183 -16.75 -12.40 -5.54
C VAL A 183 -17.54 -11.11 -5.35
N LYS A 184 -18.13 -10.95 -4.15
CA LYS A 184 -18.86 -9.73 -3.75
C LYS A 184 -18.01 -8.80 -2.88
N ILE A 185 -16.94 -9.32 -2.29
CA ILE A 185 -16.01 -8.54 -1.49
C ILE A 185 -15.22 -7.58 -2.38
N PRO A 186 -14.68 -6.48 -1.84
CA PRO A 186 -13.75 -5.61 -2.55
C PRO A 186 -12.57 -6.36 -3.16
N VAL A 187 -12.20 -5.98 -4.38
CA VAL A 187 -10.98 -6.43 -5.05
C VAL A 187 -10.00 -5.26 -5.13
N ALA A 188 -8.80 -5.47 -4.61
CA ALA A 188 -7.70 -4.51 -4.65
C ALA A 188 -6.66 -4.91 -5.69
N PHE A 189 -5.88 -3.93 -6.12
CA PHE A 189 -4.75 -4.14 -7.02
C PHE A 189 -3.48 -3.51 -6.45
N HIS A 190 -2.40 -4.29 -6.41
CA HIS A 190 -1.06 -3.87 -6.00
C HIS A 190 -0.05 -4.22 -7.09
N CYS A 191 0.81 -3.28 -7.47
CA CYS A 191 1.83 -3.56 -8.46
C CYS A 191 3.17 -2.90 -8.16
N HIS A 192 4.25 -3.65 -8.48
CA HIS A 192 5.57 -3.08 -8.59
C HIS A 192 5.78 -2.40 -9.95
N ASN A 193 6.76 -1.50 -10.03
CA ASN A 193 6.99 -0.64 -11.21
C ASN A 193 8.14 -1.12 -12.11
N ASN A 194 8.44 -2.43 -12.12
CA ASN A 194 9.63 -2.95 -12.81
C ASN A 194 9.63 -2.72 -14.33
N LEU A 195 8.48 -2.74 -14.96
CA LEU A 195 8.32 -2.38 -16.38
C LEU A 195 7.97 -0.90 -16.61
N GLY A 196 7.92 -0.07 -15.55
CA GLY A 196 7.48 1.33 -15.66
C GLY A 196 5.99 1.49 -15.91
N LEU A 197 5.17 0.46 -15.64
CA LEU A 197 3.75 0.41 -15.99
C LEU A 197 2.81 0.55 -14.78
N SER A 198 3.32 0.84 -13.59
CA SER A 198 2.49 0.85 -12.37
C SER A 198 1.27 1.76 -12.48
N ALA A 199 1.41 2.97 -13.04
CA ALA A 199 0.29 3.88 -13.24
C ALA A 199 -0.70 3.36 -14.31
N ALA A 200 -0.19 2.84 -15.44
CA ALA A 200 -1.05 2.27 -16.48
C ALA A 200 -1.83 1.05 -15.98
N ASN A 201 -1.17 0.19 -15.19
CA ASN A 201 -1.78 -0.99 -14.58
C ASN A 201 -2.83 -0.60 -13.54
N ALA A 202 -2.58 0.43 -12.71
CA ALA A 202 -3.55 0.93 -11.75
C ALA A 202 -4.81 1.49 -12.44
N ILE A 203 -4.64 2.21 -13.54
CA ILE A 203 -5.77 2.70 -14.35
C ILE A 203 -6.55 1.52 -14.94
N ALA A 204 -5.86 0.52 -15.52
CA ALA A 204 -6.51 -0.68 -16.06
C ALA A 204 -7.28 -1.45 -14.98
N ALA A 205 -6.73 -1.59 -13.78
CA ALA A 205 -7.42 -2.20 -12.64
C ALA A 205 -8.67 -1.41 -12.25
N TYR A 206 -8.56 -0.08 -12.10
CA TYR A 206 -9.68 0.79 -11.79
C TYR A 206 -10.80 0.70 -12.83
N GLU A 207 -10.47 0.82 -14.11
CA GLU A 207 -11.44 0.74 -15.21
C GLU A 207 -12.12 -0.65 -15.31
N SER A 208 -11.47 -1.69 -14.78
CA SER A 208 -12.00 -3.05 -14.69
C SER A 208 -12.72 -3.33 -13.37
N GLY A 209 -12.94 -2.30 -12.52
CA GLY A 209 -13.76 -2.36 -11.33
C GLY A 209 -13.01 -2.68 -10.03
N ALA A 210 -11.69 -2.53 -9.98
CA ALA A 210 -10.96 -2.61 -8.71
C ALA A 210 -11.46 -1.55 -7.72
N ASP A 211 -11.72 -1.95 -6.48
CA ASP A 211 -12.26 -1.09 -5.43
C ASP A 211 -11.16 -0.32 -4.68
N ILE A 212 -9.95 -0.88 -4.64
CA ILE A 212 -8.81 -0.34 -3.89
C ILE A 212 -7.55 -0.40 -4.77
N LEU A 213 -6.79 0.70 -4.76
CA LEU A 213 -5.44 0.75 -5.33
C LEU A 213 -4.42 0.84 -4.21
N ASP A 214 -3.42 -0.05 -4.23
CA ASP A 214 -2.29 -0.03 -3.31
C ASP A 214 -1.19 0.85 -3.87
N CYS A 215 -0.64 1.71 -3.02
CA CYS A 215 0.36 2.70 -3.38
C CYS A 215 1.43 2.80 -2.28
N GLY A 216 2.48 3.57 -2.55
CA GLY A 216 3.46 3.96 -1.54
C GLY A 216 4.01 5.34 -1.84
N LEU A 217 4.13 6.21 -0.82
CA LEU A 217 4.73 7.54 -0.99
C LEU A 217 6.09 7.42 -1.69
N MET A 218 6.33 8.30 -2.66
CA MET A 218 7.55 8.32 -3.48
C MET A 218 7.82 6.99 -4.21
N GLY A 219 6.80 6.14 -4.38
CA GLY A 219 6.95 4.80 -4.95
C GLY A 219 7.85 3.86 -4.14
N MET A 220 8.06 4.13 -2.85
CA MET A 220 8.96 3.33 -2.02
C MET A 220 8.52 1.87 -1.94
N ALA A 221 9.40 0.97 -2.37
CA ALA A 221 9.29 -0.49 -2.23
C ALA A 221 10.62 -1.13 -2.61
N ARG A 222 10.67 -2.45 -2.59
CA ARG A 222 11.81 -3.18 -3.17
C ARG A 222 11.86 -3.02 -4.69
N SER A 223 13.01 -3.37 -5.30
CA SER A 223 13.23 -3.38 -6.76
C SER A 223 13.01 -2.00 -7.37
N ALA A 224 12.15 -1.86 -8.37
CA ALA A 224 11.84 -0.60 -9.05
C ALA A 224 10.72 0.22 -8.36
N GLY A 225 10.34 -0.15 -7.14
CA GLY A 225 9.31 0.54 -6.39
C GLY A 225 7.89 0.10 -6.72
N ASN A 226 6.93 0.79 -6.13
CA ASN A 226 5.48 0.63 -6.32
C ASN A 226 4.89 1.79 -7.12
N LEU A 227 3.58 1.80 -7.29
CA LEU A 227 2.82 2.97 -7.70
C LEU A 227 3.00 4.09 -6.66
N PRO A 228 3.50 5.29 -7.02
CA PRO A 228 3.60 6.39 -6.07
C PRO A 228 2.21 6.87 -5.62
N THR A 229 2.03 7.04 -4.31
CA THR A 229 0.73 7.46 -3.72
C THR A 229 0.29 8.83 -4.25
N GLU A 230 1.19 9.81 -4.25
CA GLU A 230 0.95 11.16 -4.75
C GLU A 230 0.58 11.17 -6.24
N ALA A 231 1.24 10.33 -7.05
CA ALA A 231 0.91 10.20 -8.47
C ALA A 231 -0.47 9.55 -8.66
N ALA A 232 -0.78 8.50 -7.88
CA ALA A 232 -2.08 7.84 -7.91
C ALA A 232 -3.20 8.82 -7.54
N VAL A 233 -3.04 9.61 -6.49
CA VAL A 233 -4.00 10.65 -6.11
C VAL A 233 -4.16 11.67 -7.23
N ALA A 234 -3.06 12.15 -7.81
CA ALA A 234 -3.07 13.15 -8.86
C ALA A 234 -3.86 12.71 -10.10
N PHE A 235 -3.62 11.51 -10.65
CA PHE A 235 -4.35 11.06 -11.82
C PHE A 235 -5.78 10.60 -11.50
N MET A 236 -6.03 9.99 -10.33
CA MET A 236 -7.37 9.57 -9.94
C MET A 236 -8.29 10.76 -9.68
N GLN A 237 -7.77 11.89 -9.20
CA GLN A 237 -8.56 13.13 -9.11
C GLN A 237 -9.00 13.64 -10.47
N LYS A 238 -8.25 13.41 -11.55
CA LYS A 238 -8.69 13.71 -12.92
C LYS A 238 -9.84 12.79 -13.40
N TYR A 239 -9.92 11.56 -12.87
CA TYR A 239 -11.07 10.67 -13.04
C TYR A 239 -12.27 11.05 -12.14
N GLY A 240 -12.10 12.02 -11.25
CA GLY A 240 -13.14 12.44 -10.30
C GLY A 240 -13.20 11.61 -9.02
N GLU A 241 -12.19 10.76 -8.79
CA GLU A 241 -12.03 9.93 -7.60
C GLU A 241 -11.09 10.58 -6.58
N PHE A 242 -10.95 10.01 -5.40
CA PHE A 242 -10.04 10.41 -4.31
C PHE A 242 -10.10 11.90 -3.93
N LYS A 243 -11.26 12.54 -4.11
CA LYS A 243 -11.47 13.99 -3.88
C LYS A 243 -11.26 14.42 -2.43
N ASP A 244 -11.46 13.51 -1.49
CA ASP A 244 -11.28 13.75 -0.06
C ASP A 244 -9.81 13.67 0.38
N ILE A 245 -8.90 13.22 -0.51
CA ILE A 245 -7.46 13.15 -0.24
C ILE A 245 -6.84 14.49 -0.64
N ASP A 246 -6.17 15.15 0.32
CA ASP A 246 -5.49 16.42 0.08
C ASP A 246 -4.11 16.18 -0.55
N LEU A 247 -4.05 16.26 -1.88
CA LEU A 247 -2.82 16.09 -2.66
C LEU A 247 -1.77 17.15 -2.29
N TYR A 248 -2.18 18.39 -2.05
CA TYR A 248 -1.22 19.46 -1.78
C TYR A 248 -0.61 19.33 -0.39
N ALA A 249 -1.40 18.99 0.63
CA ALA A 249 -0.88 18.64 1.95
C ALA A 249 0.11 17.48 1.88
N MET A 250 -0.21 16.43 1.09
CA MET A 250 0.67 15.29 0.86
C MET A 250 2.00 15.72 0.23
N LEU A 251 1.98 16.47 -0.87
CA LEU A 251 3.17 16.94 -1.58
C LEU A 251 4.03 17.85 -0.71
N ASN A 252 3.42 18.76 0.06
CA ASN A 252 4.15 19.59 1.01
C ASN A 252 4.81 18.74 2.11
N GLY A 253 4.12 17.73 2.62
CA GLY A 253 4.67 16.80 3.62
C GLY A 253 5.85 15.99 3.06
N ILE A 254 5.74 15.52 1.83
CA ILE A 254 6.85 14.83 1.13
C ILE A 254 8.05 15.77 1.00
N ASP A 255 7.85 16.96 0.43
CA ASP A 255 8.93 17.92 0.15
C ASP A 255 9.62 18.42 1.41
N GLN A 256 8.86 18.83 2.43
CA GLN A 256 9.39 19.49 3.61
C GLN A 256 9.86 18.54 4.72
N ARG A 257 9.35 17.30 4.76
CA ARG A 257 9.61 16.36 5.87
C ARG A 257 10.20 15.04 5.41
N LEU A 258 9.58 14.37 4.44
CA LEU A 258 9.96 13.01 4.08
C LEU A 258 11.22 12.96 3.22
N LEU A 259 11.34 13.79 2.19
CA LEU A 259 12.53 13.87 1.34
C LEU A 259 13.80 14.15 2.17
N PRO A 260 13.85 15.18 3.04
CA PRO A 260 15.01 15.40 3.90
C PRO A 260 15.33 14.22 4.84
N ALA A 261 14.29 13.56 5.37
CA ALA A 261 14.51 12.40 6.24
C ALA A 261 15.05 11.18 5.47
N MET A 262 14.73 11.06 4.18
CA MET A 262 15.17 9.95 3.34
C MET A 262 16.54 10.18 2.69
N GLU A 263 17.09 11.40 2.69
CA GLU A 263 18.42 11.69 2.16
C GLU A 263 19.51 10.81 2.78
N LYS A 264 19.43 10.57 4.10
CA LYS A 264 20.37 9.70 4.83
C LYS A 264 20.40 8.25 4.30
N HIS A 265 19.34 7.83 3.59
CA HIS A 265 19.23 6.50 2.98
C HIS A 265 19.54 6.50 1.49
N SER A 266 19.95 7.65 0.92
CA SER A 266 20.24 7.82 -0.52
C SER A 266 19.06 7.42 -1.41
N TYR A 267 17.83 7.58 -0.91
CA TYR A 267 16.62 7.31 -1.68
C TYR A 267 16.12 8.61 -2.33
N HIS A 268 15.82 8.55 -3.60
CA HIS A 268 15.31 9.67 -4.39
C HIS A 268 14.01 9.29 -5.08
N ASP A 269 13.07 10.23 -5.09
CA ASP A 269 11.82 10.09 -5.83
C ASP A 269 12.06 10.17 -7.34
N ALA A 270 11.38 9.32 -8.11
CA ALA A 270 11.41 9.35 -9.56
C ALA A 270 10.59 10.53 -10.13
N ILE A 271 9.61 11.05 -9.38
CA ILE A 271 8.77 12.19 -9.74
C ILE A 271 8.78 13.18 -8.58
N PRO A 272 9.70 14.18 -8.58
CA PRO A 272 9.74 15.19 -7.52
C PRO A 272 8.38 15.91 -7.39
N PRO A 273 7.98 16.33 -6.18
CA PRO A 273 6.72 17.03 -5.93
C PRO A 273 6.47 18.23 -6.87
N TYR A 274 7.50 19.00 -7.14
CA TYR A 274 7.44 20.13 -8.06
C TYR A 274 7.04 19.72 -9.50
N ASP A 275 7.66 18.65 -10.03
CA ASP A 275 7.37 18.17 -11.38
C ASP A 275 5.97 17.55 -11.46
N LEU A 276 5.51 16.92 -10.38
CA LEU A 276 4.14 16.41 -10.29
C LEU A 276 3.11 17.56 -10.32
N ILE A 277 3.36 18.66 -9.60
CA ILE A 277 2.50 19.86 -9.62
C ILE A 277 2.42 20.46 -11.02
N LEU A 278 3.54 20.54 -11.76
CA LEU A 278 3.53 21.00 -13.16
C LEU A 278 2.64 20.09 -14.02
N GLY A 279 2.74 18.78 -13.86
CA GLY A 279 1.91 17.79 -14.57
C GLY A 279 0.42 17.91 -14.21
N VAL A 280 0.09 18.05 -12.94
CA VAL A 280 -1.30 18.23 -12.45
C VAL A 280 -1.93 19.49 -13.01
N SER A 281 -1.19 20.60 -13.00
CA SER A 281 -1.67 21.92 -13.48
C SER A 281 -1.65 22.05 -15.01
N GLY A 282 -1.07 21.08 -15.74
CA GLY A 282 -0.85 21.19 -17.19
C GLY A 282 0.17 22.25 -17.58
N ALA A 283 1.06 22.63 -16.67
CA ALA A 283 2.04 23.67 -16.89
C ALA A 283 3.35 23.10 -17.48
N HIS A 284 3.85 23.71 -18.54
CA HIS A 284 5.14 23.34 -19.11
C HIS A 284 6.29 23.79 -18.21
N SER A 285 7.37 23.01 -18.13
CA SER A 285 8.55 23.28 -17.27
C SER A 285 9.23 24.64 -17.55
N SER A 286 9.03 25.23 -18.75
CA SER A 286 9.52 26.59 -19.05
C SER A 286 8.94 27.69 -18.13
N PHE A 287 7.82 27.44 -17.50
CA PHE A 287 7.20 28.38 -16.53
C PHE A 287 7.81 28.27 -15.13
N GLY A 288 8.72 27.33 -14.88
CA GLY A 288 9.31 27.08 -13.56
C GLY A 288 9.92 28.30 -12.89
N LYS A 289 10.62 29.16 -13.69
CA LYS A 289 11.20 30.40 -13.16
C LYS A 289 10.12 31.36 -12.64
N THR A 290 9.01 31.45 -13.35
CA THR A 290 7.86 32.32 -12.97
C THR A 290 7.19 31.78 -11.72
N PHE A 291 6.92 30.48 -11.63
CA PHE A 291 6.34 29.87 -10.44
C PHE A 291 7.22 30.06 -9.20
N ASN A 292 8.54 29.82 -9.33
CA ASN A 292 9.47 30.03 -8.24
C ASN A 292 9.56 31.49 -7.79
N ALA A 293 9.40 32.45 -8.69
CA ALA A 293 9.34 33.87 -8.34
C ALA A 293 8.08 34.19 -7.53
N VAL A 294 6.90 33.76 -8.01
CA VAL A 294 5.63 33.98 -7.33
C VAL A 294 5.64 33.29 -5.94
N ALA A 295 6.11 32.07 -5.83
CA ALA A 295 6.20 31.36 -4.55
C ALA A 295 7.08 32.09 -3.52
N LYS A 296 8.16 32.73 -3.95
CA LYS A 296 8.98 33.57 -3.05
C LYS A 296 8.27 34.83 -2.56
N ASP A 297 7.38 35.38 -3.38
CA ASP A 297 6.66 36.63 -3.05
C ASP A 297 5.40 36.39 -2.20
N THR A 298 4.85 35.16 -2.26
CA THR A 298 3.58 34.80 -1.59
C THR A 298 3.76 33.91 -0.35
N GLY A 299 4.93 33.28 -0.19
CA GLY A 299 5.29 32.37 0.92
C GLY A 299 4.90 30.96 0.61
#